data_35a6d7a9d6db9fec788bb7230ef6a8fe
#
_entry.id   35a6d7a9d6db9fec788bb7230ef6a8fe
#
_cell.length_a   1.000
_cell.length_b   1.000
_cell.length_c   1.000
_cell.angle_alpha   90.00
_cell.angle_beta   90.00
_cell.angle_gamma   90.00
#
_symmetry.space_group_name_H-M   'P 1'
#
loop_
_entity.id
_entity.type
_entity.pdbx_description
1 polymer ?
#
loop_
_entity_poly.entity_id
_entity_poly.type
_entity_poly.pdbx_seq_one_letter_code
_entity_poly.pdbx_strand_id
1 'polypeptide(L)'
;VTAKRVAALFGLLGVALGAFGAHALKDRMSADGHEWWKTATLYHLVHAAAMLATGRADGRASSSTWLFAAGVALFSGSLYAMALTDVRWLGAVTPVGGVALLVGWALMLRR
;
A
#
# COMPACT_ATOMS: atom_id res chain seq x y z
N VAL A 1 -4.26 -18.53 -4.90
CA VAL A 1 -4.36 -17.26 -5.62
C VAL A 1 -2.98 -16.88 -6.19
N THR A 2 -2.96 -16.19 -7.31
CA THR A 2 -1.71 -15.80 -7.98
C THR A 2 -1.24 -14.43 -7.49
N ALA A 3 0.06 -14.21 -7.54
CA ALA A 3 0.65 -12.91 -7.26
C ALA A 3 0.07 -11.83 -8.21
N LYS A 4 -0.14 -12.21 -9.49
CA LYS A 4 -0.72 -11.30 -10.47
C LYS A 4 -2.11 -10.81 -10.05
N ARG A 5 -2.95 -11.70 -9.52
CA ARG A 5 -4.31 -11.31 -9.09
C ARG A 5 -4.28 -10.41 -7.87
N VAL A 6 -3.40 -10.69 -6.92
CA VAL A 6 -3.21 -9.83 -5.74
C VAL A 6 -2.72 -8.46 -6.20
N ALA A 7 -1.70 -8.44 -7.06
CA ALA A 7 -1.16 -7.20 -7.61
C ALA A 7 -2.24 -6.38 -8.35
N ALA A 8 -3.04 -7.06 -9.17
CA ALA A 8 -4.10 -6.39 -9.93
C ALA A 8 -5.15 -5.75 -9.02
N LEU A 9 -5.55 -6.45 -7.96
CA LEU A 9 -6.49 -5.88 -6.98
C LEU A 9 -5.91 -4.65 -6.32
N PHE A 10 -4.67 -4.74 -5.82
CA PHE A 10 -4.04 -3.59 -5.16
C PHE A 10 -3.79 -2.45 -6.13
N GLY A 11 -3.42 -2.75 -7.38
CA GLY A 11 -3.26 -1.73 -8.42
C GLY A 11 -4.57 -1.01 -8.74
N LEU A 12 -5.64 -1.77 -8.90
CA LEU A 12 -6.97 -1.22 -9.15
C LEU A 12 -7.37 -0.26 -8.03
N LEU A 13 -7.22 -0.69 -6.77
CA LEU A 13 -7.54 0.14 -5.61
C LEU A 13 -6.63 1.35 -5.51
N GLY A 14 -5.34 1.17 -5.80
CA GLY A 14 -4.37 2.27 -5.74
C GLY A 14 -4.65 3.38 -6.74
N VAL A 15 -4.98 3.00 -7.97
CA VAL A 15 -5.36 3.98 -9.00
C VAL A 15 -6.66 4.68 -8.62
N ALA A 16 -7.66 3.91 -8.17
CA ALA A 16 -8.94 4.47 -7.76
C ALA A 16 -8.79 5.47 -6.61
N LEU A 17 -8.04 5.09 -5.56
CA LEU A 17 -7.83 5.96 -4.40
C LEU A 17 -6.96 7.18 -4.74
N GLY A 18 -5.94 6.98 -5.57
CA GLY A 18 -5.09 8.08 -6.01
C GLY A 18 -5.88 9.12 -6.81
N ALA A 19 -6.63 8.67 -7.80
CA ALA A 19 -7.44 9.57 -8.63
C ALA A 19 -8.59 10.20 -7.82
N PHE A 20 -9.30 9.39 -7.03
CA PHE A 20 -10.41 9.86 -6.19
C PHE A 20 -9.95 10.90 -5.18
N GLY A 21 -8.84 10.62 -4.49
CA GLY A 21 -8.29 11.56 -3.50
C GLY A 21 -7.84 12.87 -4.13
N ALA A 22 -7.26 12.81 -5.34
CA ALA A 22 -6.79 14.01 -6.02
C ALA A 22 -7.93 14.92 -6.47
N HIS A 23 -9.10 14.37 -6.77
CA HIS A 23 -10.21 15.12 -7.34
C HIS A 23 -11.40 15.30 -6.38
N ALA A 24 -11.96 14.20 -5.87
CA ALA A 24 -13.20 14.24 -5.11
C ALA A 24 -12.99 14.65 -3.65
N LEU A 25 -11.82 14.37 -3.07
CA LEU A 25 -11.56 14.59 -1.65
C LEU A 25 -10.64 15.77 -1.37
N LYS A 26 -10.25 16.54 -2.39
CA LYS A 26 -9.23 17.58 -2.19
C LYS A 26 -9.65 18.63 -1.16
N ASP A 27 -10.94 18.95 -1.05
CA ASP A 27 -11.45 19.95 -0.10
C ASP A 27 -11.77 19.34 1.27
N ARG A 28 -11.63 18.04 1.44
CA ARG A 28 -11.92 17.31 2.66
C ARG A 28 -10.72 17.05 3.54
N MET A 29 -9.53 17.34 3.04
CA MET A 29 -8.29 17.04 3.73
C MET A 29 -7.55 18.34 4.04
N SER A 30 -6.88 18.34 5.21
CA SER A 30 -5.93 19.40 5.56
C SER A 30 -4.70 19.32 4.64
N ALA A 31 -3.80 20.32 4.75
CA ALA A 31 -2.52 20.26 4.04
C ALA A 31 -1.72 19.01 4.42
N ASP A 32 -1.69 18.65 5.70
CA ASP A 32 -1.06 17.41 6.16
C ASP A 32 -1.75 16.19 5.57
N GLY A 33 -3.08 16.17 5.56
CA GLY A 33 -3.86 15.08 4.99
C GLY A 33 -3.56 14.84 3.52
N HIS A 34 -3.39 15.90 2.74
CA HIS A 34 -2.99 15.78 1.34
C HIS A 34 -1.63 15.11 1.20
N GLU A 35 -0.65 15.46 2.05
CA GLU A 35 0.66 14.83 2.03
C GLU A 35 0.58 13.36 2.43
N TRP A 36 -0.21 13.03 3.45
CA TRP A 36 -0.41 11.63 3.87
C TRP A 36 -1.05 10.81 2.75
N TRP A 37 -2.04 11.36 2.06
CA TRP A 37 -2.69 10.69 0.93
C TRP A 37 -1.71 10.42 -0.21
N LYS A 38 -0.90 11.41 -0.55
CA LYS A 38 0.13 11.26 -1.58
C LYS A 38 1.13 10.16 -1.23
N THR A 39 1.63 10.17 0.00
CA THR A 39 2.56 9.15 0.48
C THR A 39 1.91 7.77 0.43
N ALA A 40 0.67 7.66 0.91
CA ALA A 40 -0.08 6.41 0.90
C ALA A 40 -0.19 5.86 -0.53
N THR A 41 -0.58 6.70 -1.47
CA THR A 41 -0.77 6.32 -2.88
C THR A 41 0.54 5.91 -3.53
N LEU A 42 1.64 6.63 -3.25
CA LEU A 42 2.95 6.30 -3.78
C LEU A 42 3.39 4.90 -3.37
N TYR A 43 3.36 4.61 -2.06
CA TYR A 43 3.76 3.30 -1.56
C TYR A 43 2.80 2.21 -2.03
N HIS A 44 1.52 2.51 -2.06
CA HIS A 44 0.48 1.60 -2.54
C HIS A 44 0.75 1.16 -3.99
N LEU A 45 0.92 2.11 -4.89
CA LEU A 45 1.11 1.81 -6.31
C LEU A 45 2.47 1.16 -6.59
N VAL A 46 3.54 1.63 -5.94
CA VAL A 46 4.88 1.01 -6.09
C VAL A 46 4.83 -0.45 -5.70
N HIS A 47 4.22 -0.76 -4.55
CA HIS A 47 4.18 -2.13 -4.06
C HIS A 47 3.16 -3.00 -4.81
N ALA A 48 2.07 -2.42 -5.32
CA ALA A 48 1.18 -3.15 -6.23
C ALA A 48 1.94 -3.62 -7.47
N ALA A 49 2.73 -2.73 -8.06
CA ALA A 49 3.57 -3.10 -9.21
C ALA A 49 4.62 -4.14 -8.82
N ALA A 50 5.27 -3.96 -7.65
CA ALA A 50 6.27 -4.90 -7.16
C ALA A 50 5.71 -6.30 -6.91
N MET A 51 4.45 -6.41 -6.52
CA MET A 51 3.79 -7.70 -6.29
C MET A 51 3.82 -8.59 -7.54
N LEU A 52 3.85 -8.00 -8.74
CA LEU A 52 3.94 -8.76 -9.98
C LEU A 52 5.21 -9.62 -10.04
N ALA A 53 6.28 -9.18 -9.37
CA ALA A 53 7.56 -9.89 -9.32
C ALA A 53 7.67 -10.87 -8.17
N THR A 54 6.67 -10.97 -7.31
CA THR A 54 6.77 -11.79 -6.07
C THR A 54 6.22 -13.19 -6.22
N GLY A 55 5.68 -13.54 -7.38
CA GLY A 55 5.09 -14.86 -7.59
C GLY A 55 6.11 -15.98 -7.46
N ARG A 56 5.64 -17.14 -6.99
CA ARG A 56 6.43 -18.39 -7.01
C ARG A 56 6.60 -18.84 -8.45
N ALA A 57 7.43 -19.89 -8.65
CA ALA A 57 7.68 -20.42 -10.00
C ALA A 57 6.38 -20.79 -10.74
N ASP A 58 5.37 -21.25 -10.01
CA ASP A 58 4.05 -21.59 -10.56
C ASP A 58 3.10 -20.39 -10.65
N GLY A 59 3.58 -19.20 -10.33
CA GLY A 59 2.78 -17.96 -10.35
C GLY A 59 1.97 -17.70 -9.09
N ARG A 60 1.95 -18.62 -8.14
CA ARG A 60 1.17 -18.45 -6.90
C ARG A 60 1.80 -17.39 -6.00
N ALA A 61 0.96 -16.77 -5.18
CA ALA A 61 1.39 -15.78 -4.21
C ALA A 61 2.40 -16.38 -3.24
N SER A 62 3.48 -15.66 -3.00
CA SER A 62 4.55 -16.03 -2.08
C SER A 62 4.41 -15.29 -0.75
N SER A 63 5.32 -15.60 0.19
CA SER A 63 5.40 -14.82 1.43
C SER A 63 5.62 -13.33 1.17
N SER A 64 6.48 -12.98 0.19
CA SER A 64 6.68 -11.57 -0.18
C SER A 64 5.40 -10.93 -0.71
N THR A 65 4.60 -11.66 -1.51
CA THR A 65 3.31 -11.15 -1.99
C THR A 65 2.43 -10.73 -0.81
N TRP A 66 2.29 -11.63 0.17
CA TRP A 66 1.41 -11.38 1.31
C TRP A 66 1.97 -10.33 2.27
N LEU A 67 3.28 -10.25 2.42
CA LEU A 67 3.92 -9.19 3.21
C LEU A 67 3.71 -7.83 2.56
N PHE A 68 3.81 -7.74 1.25
CA PHE A 68 3.50 -6.50 0.54
C PHE A 68 2.02 -6.14 0.68
N ALA A 69 1.13 -7.13 0.55
CA ALA A 69 -0.30 -6.89 0.72
C ALA A 69 -0.63 -6.38 2.12
N ALA A 70 -0.14 -7.06 3.17
CA ALA A 70 -0.36 -6.63 4.55
C ALA A 70 0.31 -5.29 4.83
N GLY A 71 1.53 -5.10 4.31
CA GLY A 71 2.27 -3.86 4.48
C GLY A 71 1.56 -2.66 3.87
N VAL A 72 1.04 -2.81 2.65
CA VAL A 72 0.26 -1.74 2.00
C VAL A 72 -1.02 -1.47 2.78
N ALA A 73 -1.73 -2.53 3.20
CA ALA A 73 -2.96 -2.36 3.96
C ALA A 73 -2.73 -1.57 5.26
N LEU A 74 -1.66 -1.88 5.98
CA LEU A 74 -1.34 -1.19 7.24
C LEU A 74 -0.69 0.17 6.99
N PHE A 75 0.30 0.26 6.12
CA PHE A 75 1.03 1.50 5.85
C PHE A 75 0.14 2.51 5.14
N SER A 76 -0.29 2.18 3.94
CA SER A 76 -1.11 3.11 3.13
C SER A 76 -2.51 3.25 3.71
N GLY A 77 -3.10 2.16 4.21
CA GLY A 77 -4.42 2.19 4.82
C GLY A 77 -4.50 3.12 6.02
N SER A 78 -3.50 3.10 6.91
CA SER A 78 -3.46 4.00 8.07
C SER A 78 -3.31 5.46 7.64
N LEU A 79 -2.52 5.72 6.61
CA LEU A 79 -2.34 7.07 6.09
C LEU A 79 -3.59 7.59 5.40
N TYR A 80 -4.28 6.76 4.60
CA TYR A 80 -5.56 7.14 4.00
C TYR A 80 -6.59 7.48 5.09
N ALA A 81 -6.70 6.62 6.10
CA ALA A 81 -7.65 6.84 7.19
C ALA A 81 -7.31 8.10 7.98
N MET A 82 -6.02 8.33 8.27
CA MET A 82 -5.57 9.53 8.97
C MET A 82 -5.84 10.78 8.15
N ALA A 83 -5.64 10.72 6.84
CA ALA A 83 -5.90 11.85 5.94
C ALA A 83 -7.37 12.29 5.96
N LEU A 84 -8.28 11.33 6.05
CA LEU A 84 -9.73 11.61 6.04
C LEU A 84 -10.30 11.97 7.40
N THR A 85 -9.71 11.48 8.48
CA THR A 85 -10.27 11.61 9.83
C THR A 85 -9.46 12.54 10.73
N ASP A 86 -8.23 12.85 10.35
CA ASP A 86 -7.25 13.57 11.19
C ASP A 86 -6.99 12.90 12.54
N VAL A 87 -7.28 11.61 12.65
CA VAL A 87 -7.01 10.81 13.85
C VAL A 87 -5.54 10.41 13.84
N ARG A 88 -4.71 11.20 14.53
CA ARG A 88 -3.25 11.15 14.35
C ARG A 88 -2.58 9.94 15.02
N TRP A 89 -3.23 9.28 15.99
CA TRP A 89 -2.66 8.07 16.57
C TRP A 89 -2.54 6.93 15.55
N LEU A 90 -3.32 6.99 14.45
CA LEU A 90 -3.18 6.01 13.35
C LEU A 90 -1.77 6.01 12.74
N GLY A 91 -1.05 7.12 12.88
CA GLY A 91 0.35 7.19 12.48
C GLY A 91 1.27 6.21 13.21
N ALA A 92 0.84 5.67 14.35
CA ALA A 92 1.58 4.62 15.05
C ALA A 92 1.44 3.26 14.37
N VAL A 93 0.38 3.04 13.57
CA VAL A 93 0.17 1.82 12.79
C VAL A 93 1.05 1.82 11.54
N THR A 94 1.30 2.98 10.97
CA THR A 94 2.05 3.13 9.72
C THR A 94 3.43 2.45 9.76
N PRO A 95 4.28 2.63 10.82
CA PRO A 95 5.57 1.94 10.88
C PRO A 95 5.47 0.42 10.90
N VAL A 96 4.40 -0.14 11.48
CA VAL A 96 4.18 -1.60 11.48
C VAL A 96 4.03 -2.09 10.04
N GLY A 97 3.25 -1.38 9.24
CA GLY A 97 3.12 -1.67 7.81
C GLY A 97 4.45 -1.51 7.08
N GLY A 98 5.21 -0.46 7.42
CA GLY A 98 6.54 -0.24 6.85
C GLY A 98 7.49 -1.40 7.10
N VAL A 99 7.48 -1.97 8.30
CA VAL A 99 8.30 -3.16 8.62
C VAL A 99 7.90 -4.35 7.75
N ALA A 100 6.60 -4.57 7.56
CA ALA A 100 6.14 -5.65 6.69
C ALA A 100 6.64 -5.47 5.25
N LEU A 101 6.63 -4.24 4.74
CA LEU A 101 7.16 -3.94 3.42
C LEU A 101 8.67 -4.22 3.35
N LEU A 102 9.42 -3.81 4.36
CA LEU A 102 10.86 -4.06 4.43
C LEU A 102 11.17 -5.56 4.43
N VAL A 103 10.43 -6.32 5.22
CA VAL A 103 10.62 -7.79 5.27
C VAL A 103 10.28 -8.42 3.93
N GLY A 104 9.22 -7.95 3.27
CA GLY A 104 8.87 -8.43 1.93
C GLY A 104 10.00 -8.25 0.93
N TRP A 105 10.64 -7.08 0.92
CA TRP A 105 11.79 -6.82 0.07
C TRP A 105 13.00 -7.67 0.45
N ALA A 106 13.26 -7.79 1.77
CA ALA A 106 14.39 -8.59 2.25
C ALA A 106 14.29 -10.06 1.82
N LEU A 107 13.07 -10.61 1.85
CA LEU A 107 12.87 -11.99 1.40
C LEU A 107 13.15 -12.15 -0.09
N MET A 108 12.92 -11.14 -0.89
CA MET A 108 13.20 -11.18 -2.33
C MET A 108 14.71 -11.23 -2.61
N LEU A 109 15.54 -10.73 -1.70
CA LEU A 109 17.00 -10.81 -1.87
C LEU A 109 17.52 -12.26 -1.84
N ARG A 110 16.73 -13.19 -1.30
CA ARG A 110 17.13 -14.60 -1.18
C ARG A 110 16.79 -15.45 -2.41
N ARG A 111 16.10 -14.88 -3.37
CA ARG A 111 15.60 -15.60 -4.55
C ARG A 111 16.50 -15.46 -5.74
#